data_59280ece849157ef6f281b1363560721
#
_entry.id   59280ece849157ef6f281b1363560721
#
_cell.length_a   1.000
_cell.length_b   1.000
_cell.length_c   1.000
_cell.angle_alpha   90.00
_cell.angle_beta   90.00
_cell.angle_gamma   90.00
#
_symmetry.space_group_name_H-M   'P 1'
#
loop_
_entity.id
_entity.type
_entity.pdbx_description
1 polymer ?
#
loop_
_entity_poly.entity_id
_entity_poly.type
_entity_poly.pdbx_seq_one_letter_code
_entity_poly.pdbx_strand_id
1 'polypeptide(L)'
;SFIVATSHQQRMQEINGRLHSVEQAVNRMVRDLSTAFMTVHGMDESQLEVRYRTGFVGTRDRIDFTSMGYVRKFRDEKVGDQSEISYFVRRIRGDDGALENYLVRREQAPINDDFTRGGTILPLLDRVLSFRLSYWDDLRADRTVGNDGWVDEWDTESTYFRDRLPSRVRIEIEIEDPLGSNVPMLISTQARIHLTERLDF
;
A
#
# COMPACT_ATOMS: atom_id res chain seq x y z
N SER A 1 22.87 -11.32 -38.86
CA SER A 1 21.47 -11.59 -38.38
C SER A 1 21.41 -12.17 -36.98
N PHE A 2 22.42 -12.86 -36.49
CA PHE A 2 22.43 -13.47 -35.13
C PHE A 2 22.44 -12.41 -33.99
N ILE A 3 23.21 -11.33 -34.15
CA ILE A 3 23.33 -10.25 -33.16
C ILE A 3 22.00 -9.50 -33.01
N VAL A 4 21.25 -9.28 -34.06
CA VAL A 4 19.95 -8.59 -34.03
C VAL A 4 18.89 -9.44 -33.32
N ALA A 5 18.90 -10.76 -33.54
CA ALA A 5 17.98 -11.69 -32.87
C ALA A 5 18.23 -11.74 -31.35
N THR A 6 19.51 -11.73 -30.93
CA THR A 6 19.87 -11.77 -29.49
C THR A 6 19.47 -10.48 -28.78
N SER A 7 19.69 -9.32 -29.40
CA SER A 7 19.29 -8.02 -28.81
C SER A 7 17.76 -7.86 -28.69
N HIS A 8 17.03 -8.41 -29.68
CA HIS A 8 15.57 -8.39 -29.63
C HIS A 8 15.00 -9.28 -28.50
N GLN A 9 15.61 -10.45 -28.33
CA GLN A 9 15.22 -11.38 -27.27
C GLN A 9 15.53 -10.83 -25.88
N GLN A 10 16.69 -10.20 -25.68
CA GLN A 10 17.02 -9.51 -24.40
C GLN A 10 16.05 -8.40 -24.07
N ARG A 11 15.73 -7.54 -25.05
CA ARG A 11 14.75 -6.45 -24.86
C ARG A 11 13.37 -6.98 -24.47
N MET A 12 12.89 -8.05 -25.11
CA MET A 12 11.60 -8.67 -24.74
C MET A 12 11.62 -9.26 -23.33
N GLN A 13 12.75 -9.82 -22.88
CA GLN A 13 12.89 -10.31 -21.51
C GLN A 13 12.86 -9.18 -20.49
N GLU A 14 13.52 -8.05 -20.77
CA GLU A 14 13.47 -6.86 -19.90
C GLU A 14 12.05 -6.30 -19.77
N ILE A 15 11.32 -6.18 -20.89
CA ILE A 15 9.92 -5.72 -20.90
C ILE A 15 9.05 -6.65 -20.08
N ASN A 16 9.13 -7.96 -20.30
CA ASN A 16 8.34 -8.95 -19.58
C ASN A 16 8.68 -8.94 -18.08
N GLY A 17 9.96 -8.83 -17.73
CA GLY A 17 10.42 -8.70 -16.34
C GLY A 17 9.84 -7.47 -15.67
N ARG A 18 9.81 -6.33 -16.38
CA ARG A 18 9.24 -5.08 -15.87
C ARG A 18 7.73 -5.18 -15.61
N LEU A 19 6.99 -5.72 -16.59
CA LEU A 19 5.53 -5.91 -16.44
C LEU A 19 5.20 -6.86 -15.29
N HIS A 20 5.99 -7.94 -15.13
CA HIS A 20 5.82 -8.86 -14.02
C HIS A 20 6.10 -8.20 -12.67
N SER A 21 7.10 -7.34 -12.56
CA SER A 21 7.39 -6.58 -11.34
C SER A 21 6.24 -5.64 -10.96
N VAL A 22 5.63 -4.98 -11.96
CA VAL A 22 4.44 -4.15 -11.77
C VAL A 22 3.27 -4.97 -11.23
N GLU A 23 2.99 -6.10 -11.86
CA GLU A 23 1.92 -7.01 -11.46
C GLU A 23 2.12 -7.50 -10.02
N GLN A 24 3.33 -7.90 -9.66
CA GLN A 24 3.66 -8.35 -8.31
C GLN A 24 3.46 -7.23 -7.27
N ALA A 25 3.92 -6.00 -7.57
CA ALA A 25 3.76 -4.85 -6.69
C ALA A 25 2.28 -4.53 -6.45
N VAL A 26 1.48 -4.45 -7.51
CA VAL A 26 0.04 -4.19 -7.46
C VAL A 26 -0.71 -5.29 -6.69
N ASN A 27 -0.44 -6.56 -7.02
CA ASN A 27 -1.07 -7.70 -6.33
C ASN A 27 -0.72 -7.73 -4.84
N ARG A 28 0.50 -7.33 -4.48
CA ARG A 28 0.90 -7.21 -3.08
C ARG A 28 0.11 -6.13 -2.36
N MET A 29 -0.02 -4.94 -2.95
CA MET A 29 -0.82 -3.85 -2.40
C MET A 29 -2.28 -4.24 -2.21
N VAL A 30 -2.89 -4.83 -3.23
CA VAL A 30 -4.29 -5.29 -3.16
C VAL A 30 -4.48 -6.31 -2.04
N ARG A 31 -3.57 -7.27 -1.90
CA ARG A 31 -3.63 -8.28 -0.83
C ARG A 31 -3.49 -7.66 0.56
N ASP A 32 -2.51 -6.79 0.78
CA ASP A 32 -2.29 -6.16 2.07
C ASP A 32 -3.49 -5.28 2.47
N LEU A 33 -4.04 -4.51 1.52
CA LEU A 33 -5.23 -3.68 1.74
C LEU A 33 -6.49 -4.51 2.00
N SER A 34 -6.64 -5.67 1.35
CA SER A 34 -7.81 -6.53 1.54
C SER A 34 -7.91 -7.09 2.97
N THR A 35 -6.80 -7.15 3.68
CA THR A 35 -6.68 -7.62 5.07
C THR A 35 -6.48 -6.48 6.08
N ALA A 36 -6.68 -5.23 5.65
CA ALA A 36 -6.68 -4.09 6.56
C ALA A 36 -7.79 -4.22 7.61
N PHE A 37 -7.48 -3.82 8.83
CA PHE A 37 -8.42 -3.91 9.95
C PHE A 37 -8.18 -2.78 10.96
N MET A 38 -9.17 -2.58 11.80
CA MET A 38 -9.09 -1.67 12.94
C MET A 38 -9.74 -2.29 14.16
N THR A 39 -9.08 -2.17 15.32
CA THR A 39 -9.62 -2.61 16.60
C THR A 39 -9.58 -1.45 17.58
N VAL A 40 -10.53 -1.42 18.50
CA VAL A 40 -10.43 -0.62 19.71
C VAL A 40 -10.24 -1.58 20.89
N HIS A 41 -9.10 -1.50 21.50
CA HIS A 41 -8.91 -2.12 22.79
C HIS A 41 -9.56 -1.18 23.83
N GLY A 42 -10.59 -1.67 24.49
CA GLY A 42 -11.25 -0.95 25.56
C GLY A 42 -10.26 -0.50 26.62
N MET A 43 -10.40 0.73 27.12
CA MET A 43 -9.60 1.24 28.22
C MET A 43 -9.98 0.47 29.49
N ASP A 44 -9.17 -0.48 29.92
CA ASP A 44 -9.11 -0.80 31.33
C ASP A 44 -8.03 0.08 31.96
N GLU A 45 -8.46 1.14 32.66
CA GLU A 45 -7.57 2.11 33.34
C GLU A 45 -6.71 1.46 34.43
N SER A 46 -6.94 0.18 34.75
CA SER A 46 -6.26 -0.57 35.81
C SER A 46 -5.06 -1.39 35.36
N GLN A 47 -4.82 -1.55 34.05
CA GLN A 47 -3.72 -2.34 33.52
C GLN A 47 -2.69 -1.48 32.80
N LEU A 48 -1.45 -1.50 33.28
CA LEU A 48 -0.26 -0.91 32.68
C LEU A 48 0.21 -1.68 31.42
N GLU A 49 -0.72 -2.15 30.58
CA GLU A 49 -0.37 -2.85 29.36
C GLU A 49 -0.13 -1.87 28.22
N VAL A 50 0.95 -2.13 27.46
CA VAL A 50 1.29 -1.39 26.23
C VAL A 50 0.14 -1.52 25.24
N ARG A 51 -0.47 -0.40 24.90
CA ARG A 51 -1.59 -0.35 23.96
C ARG A 51 -1.07 -0.22 22.54
N TYR A 52 -1.34 -1.21 21.74
CA TYR A 52 -1.09 -1.12 20.32
C TYR A 52 -2.23 -0.38 19.65
N ARG A 53 -1.87 0.60 18.84
CA ARG A 53 -2.83 1.40 18.12
C ARG A 53 -2.99 0.86 16.71
N THR A 54 -4.18 0.44 16.36
CA THR A 54 -4.54 0.07 15.00
C THR A 54 -5.24 1.23 14.31
N GLY A 55 -5.06 1.38 12.99
CA GLY A 55 -5.69 2.47 12.27
C GLY A 55 -5.41 2.44 10.78
N PHE A 56 -5.92 3.47 10.13
CA PHE A 56 -5.76 3.69 8.71
C PHE A 56 -5.68 5.19 8.44
N VAL A 57 -4.55 5.62 7.89
CA VAL A 57 -4.33 7.00 7.47
C VAL A 57 -3.84 6.98 6.03
N GLY A 58 -4.53 7.71 5.16
CA GLY A 58 -4.19 7.80 3.76
C GLY A 58 -4.26 9.22 3.24
N THR A 59 -3.29 9.59 2.41
CA THR A 59 -3.27 10.78 1.59
C THR A 59 -3.27 10.38 0.11
N ARG A 60 -3.14 11.34 -0.80
CA ARG A 60 -3.06 11.04 -2.25
C ARG A 60 -1.84 10.23 -2.67
N ASP A 61 -0.74 10.26 -1.90
CA ASP A 61 0.57 9.70 -2.27
C ASP A 61 1.18 8.80 -1.20
N ARG A 62 0.47 8.60 -0.09
CA ARG A 62 0.91 7.75 1.01
C ARG A 62 -0.27 7.11 1.72
N ILE A 63 -0.09 5.88 2.16
CA ILE A 63 -1.04 5.17 2.99
C ILE A 63 -0.32 4.40 4.08
N ASP A 64 -0.82 4.48 5.31
CA ASP A 64 -0.35 3.75 6.48
C ASP A 64 -1.56 3.05 7.11
N PHE A 65 -1.46 1.75 7.38
CA PHE A 65 -2.57 0.97 7.94
C PHE A 65 -2.09 -0.29 8.66
N THR A 66 -2.95 -0.84 9.49
CA THR A 66 -2.75 -2.15 10.11
C THR A 66 -3.40 -3.26 9.30
N SER A 67 -2.74 -4.40 9.19
CA SER A 67 -3.12 -5.55 8.35
C SER A 67 -2.97 -6.86 9.10
N MET A 68 -3.88 -7.82 8.85
CA MET A 68 -3.84 -9.21 9.37
C MET A 68 -3.15 -10.15 8.36
N GLY A 69 -2.19 -9.69 7.60
CA GLY A 69 -1.53 -10.47 6.55
C GLY A 69 -0.06 -10.79 6.81
N TYR A 70 0.42 -10.64 8.06
CA TYR A 70 1.82 -10.90 8.35
C TYR A 70 2.15 -12.40 8.25
N VAL A 71 3.17 -12.70 7.45
CA VAL A 71 3.74 -14.05 7.34
C VAL A 71 5.06 -14.08 8.11
N ARG A 72 5.15 -14.96 9.10
CA ARG A 72 6.37 -15.15 9.91
C ARG A 72 7.56 -15.47 9.00
N LYS A 73 8.65 -14.72 9.18
CA LYS A 73 9.89 -14.87 8.41
C LYS A 73 10.84 -15.89 9.06
N PHE A 74 10.73 -16.07 10.37
CA PHE A 74 11.56 -16.97 11.14
C PHE A 74 10.73 -17.94 11.96
N ARG A 75 11.24 -19.19 12.15
CA ARG A 75 10.52 -20.29 12.77
C ARG A 75 10.14 -20.06 14.24
N ASP A 76 10.96 -19.27 14.96
CA ASP A 76 10.79 -18.99 16.39
C ASP A 76 10.25 -17.58 16.67
N GLU A 77 9.74 -16.92 15.66
CA GLU A 77 9.21 -15.57 15.77
C GLU A 77 7.89 -15.58 16.56
N LYS A 78 7.91 -14.97 17.76
CA LYS A 78 6.72 -14.84 18.64
C LYS A 78 5.88 -13.61 18.23
N VAL A 79 5.61 -13.46 16.97
CA VAL A 79 4.80 -12.36 16.41
C VAL A 79 3.49 -12.94 15.92
N GLY A 80 2.40 -12.22 16.18
CA GLY A 80 1.07 -12.55 15.63
C GLY A 80 1.03 -12.38 14.11
N ASP A 81 -0.14 -12.48 13.55
CA ASP A 81 -0.43 -12.28 12.13
C ASP A 81 -0.65 -10.80 11.75
N GLN A 82 -0.49 -9.89 12.72
CA GLN A 82 -0.72 -8.46 12.58
C GLN A 82 0.57 -7.71 12.27
N SER A 83 0.49 -6.75 11.35
CA SER A 83 1.58 -5.85 11.01
C SER A 83 1.07 -4.47 10.62
N GLU A 84 1.95 -3.49 10.70
CA GLU A 84 1.77 -2.16 10.17
C GLU A 84 2.37 -2.09 8.78
N ILE A 85 1.60 -1.61 7.83
CA ILE A 85 1.99 -1.51 6.43
C ILE A 85 1.92 -0.07 5.98
N SER A 86 2.90 0.34 5.18
CA SER A 86 2.84 1.62 4.46
C SER A 86 3.25 1.46 3.02
N TYR A 87 2.64 2.28 2.16
CA TYR A 87 3.02 2.43 0.76
C TYR A 87 3.22 3.90 0.43
N PHE A 88 4.35 4.22 -0.17
CA PHE A 88 4.69 5.58 -0.62
C PHE A 88 5.83 5.54 -1.63
N VAL A 89 6.09 6.66 -2.31
CA VAL A 89 7.24 6.80 -3.20
C VAL A 89 8.40 7.40 -2.43
N ARG A 90 9.58 6.81 -2.61
CA ARG A 90 10.86 7.27 -2.03
C ARG A 90 11.94 7.33 -3.09
N ARG A 91 12.76 8.39 -3.05
CA ARG A 91 13.96 8.47 -3.87
C ARG A 91 15.05 7.59 -3.26
N ILE A 92 15.55 6.66 -4.05
CA ILE A 92 16.60 5.71 -3.67
C ILE A 92 17.70 5.83 -4.72
N ARG A 93 18.96 5.68 -4.30
CA ARG A 93 20.09 5.61 -5.22
C ARG A 93 20.13 4.21 -5.83
N GLY A 94 20.01 4.14 -7.14
CA GLY A 94 20.12 2.91 -7.91
C GLY A 94 21.57 2.40 -7.98
N ASP A 95 21.75 1.24 -8.57
CA ASP A 95 23.06 0.59 -8.71
C ASP A 95 24.03 1.39 -9.62
N ASP A 96 23.51 2.16 -10.55
CA ASP A 96 24.23 3.10 -11.41
C ASP A 96 24.61 4.42 -10.72
N GLY A 97 24.17 4.61 -9.44
CA GLY A 97 24.39 5.81 -8.66
C GLY A 97 23.38 6.94 -8.91
N ALA A 98 22.46 6.79 -9.85
CA ALA A 98 21.36 7.75 -10.07
C ALA A 98 20.31 7.69 -8.96
N LEU A 99 19.65 8.83 -8.72
CA LEU A 99 18.51 8.88 -7.80
C LEU A 99 17.22 8.63 -8.58
N GLU A 100 16.56 7.53 -8.25
CA GLU A 100 15.30 7.13 -8.88
C GLU A 100 14.16 7.08 -7.86
N ASN A 101 12.93 7.24 -8.35
CA ASN A 101 11.74 7.10 -7.52
C ASN A 101 11.32 5.63 -7.48
N TYR A 102 11.24 5.10 -6.27
CA TYR A 102 10.74 3.75 -6.00
C TYR A 102 9.41 3.80 -5.26
N LEU A 103 8.44 3.01 -5.71
CA LEU A 103 7.34 2.60 -4.85
C LEU A 103 7.92 1.65 -3.81
N VAL A 104 7.75 1.99 -2.54
CA VAL A 104 8.26 1.21 -1.43
C VAL A 104 7.12 0.72 -0.54
N ARG A 105 7.35 -0.43 0.10
CA ARG A 105 6.52 -1.01 1.14
C ARG A 105 7.28 -1.01 2.44
N ARG A 106 6.74 -0.39 3.47
CA ARG A 106 7.19 -0.52 4.84
C ARG A 106 6.39 -1.61 5.55
N GLU A 107 7.05 -2.40 6.37
CA GLU A 107 6.41 -3.39 7.23
C GLU A 107 7.03 -3.36 8.61
N GLN A 108 6.20 -3.22 9.63
CA GLN A 108 6.55 -3.32 11.04
C GLN A 108 5.72 -4.42 11.70
N ALA A 109 6.38 -5.37 12.34
CA ALA A 109 5.78 -6.38 13.18
C ALA A 109 6.73 -6.66 14.36
N PRO A 110 6.21 -6.80 15.58
CA PRO A 110 4.83 -6.58 16.00
C PRO A 110 4.39 -5.13 15.82
N ILE A 111 3.07 -4.88 15.86
CA ILE A 111 2.50 -3.52 15.85
C ILE A 111 2.96 -2.76 17.10
N ASN A 112 3.13 -1.44 16.96
CA ASN A 112 3.60 -0.54 18.01
C ASN A 112 2.62 0.61 18.27
N ASP A 113 3.00 1.58 19.12
CA ASP A 113 2.11 2.69 19.50
C ASP A 113 1.88 3.71 18.38
N ASP A 114 2.69 3.68 17.31
CA ASP A 114 2.55 4.58 16.14
C ASP A 114 2.69 3.76 14.85
N PHE A 115 1.56 3.33 14.32
CA PHE A 115 1.52 2.48 13.12
C PHE A 115 2.06 3.16 11.85
N THR A 116 2.47 4.42 11.92
CA THR A 116 3.07 5.15 10.81
C THR A 116 4.60 5.08 10.80
N ARG A 117 5.23 4.56 11.86
CA ARG A 117 6.68 4.60 12.08
C ARG A 117 7.31 3.22 12.31
N GLY A 118 8.65 3.21 12.21
CA GLY A 118 9.45 2.01 12.43
C GLY A 118 9.45 1.05 11.25
N GLY A 119 9.91 -0.18 11.51
CA GLY A 119 9.89 -1.27 10.53
C GLY A 119 10.95 -1.21 9.44
N THR A 120 10.81 -2.13 8.49
CA THR A 120 11.73 -2.28 7.36
C THR A 120 11.06 -1.78 6.08
N ILE A 121 11.80 -1.01 5.29
CA ILE A 121 11.37 -0.49 3.99
C ILE A 121 11.98 -1.37 2.90
N LEU A 122 11.14 -1.88 2.01
CA LEU A 122 11.51 -2.70 0.87
C LEU A 122 11.08 -2.00 -0.42
N PRO A 123 11.97 -1.80 -1.38
CA PRO A 123 11.60 -1.32 -2.71
C PRO A 123 10.80 -2.40 -3.44
N LEU A 124 9.69 -2.01 -4.09
CA LEU A 124 8.84 -2.90 -4.87
C LEU A 124 8.94 -2.63 -6.36
N LEU A 125 9.00 -1.37 -6.76
CA LEU A 125 8.97 -0.96 -8.15
C LEU A 125 9.82 0.30 -8.32
N ASP A 126 10.78 0.27 -9.22
CA ASP A 126 11.64 1.40 -9.58
C ASP A 126 11.00 2.30 -10.65
N ARG A 127 11.63 3.42 -10.96
CA ARG A 127 11.27 4.36 -12.04
C ARG A 127 9.79 4.72 -12.07
N VAL A 128 9.22 4.98 -10.87
CA VAL A 128 7.84 5.42 -10.70
C VAL A 128 7.75 6.91 -10.99
N LEU A 129 6.89 7.29 -11.91
CA LEU A 129 6.66 8.69 -12.29
C LEU A 129 5.60 9.34 -11.40
N SER A 130 4.52 8.63 -11.13
CA SER A 130 3.51 9.06 -10.16
C SER A 130 2.88 7.88 -9.43
N PHE A 131 2.42 8.14 -8.21
CA PHE A 131 1.66 7.22 -7.38
C PHE A 131 0.52 8.00 -6.74
N ARG A 132 -0.72 7.56 -6.98
CA ARG A 132 -1.92 8.22 -6.47
C ARG A 132 -2.88 7.23 -5.86
N LEU A 133 -3.51 7.66 -4.76
CA LEU A 133 -4.51 6.92 -4.01
C LEU A 133 -5.79 7.75 -3.89
N SER A 134 -6.91 7.07 -3.87
CA SER A 134 -8.19 7.64 -3.46
C SER A 134 -9.03 6.57 -2.76
N TYR A 135 -9.93 7.03 -1.90
CA TYR A 135 -10.64 6.20 -0.92
C TYR A 135 -12.14 6.32 -1.14
N TRP A 136 -12.85 5.20 -1.14
CA TRP A 136 -14.29 5.21 -1.35
C TRP A 136 -15.02 5.33 -0.02
N ASP A 137 -15.82 6.39 0.10
CA ASP A 137 -16.69 6.67 1.23
C ASP A 137 -18.15 6.33 0.88
N ASP A 138 -18.64 5.19 1.37
CA ASP A 138 -20.00 4.73 1.15
C ASP A 138 -21.03 5.73 1.71
N LEU A 139 -20.75 6.35 2.86
CA LEU A 139 -21.66 7.33 3.46
C LEU A 139 -21.80 8.62 2.65
N ARG A 140 -20.75 8.99 1.93
CA ARG A 140 -20.77 10.15 1.03
C ARG A 140 -21.48 9.82 -0.28
N ALA A 141 -21.24 8.64 -0.82
CA ALA A 141 -21.89 8.16 -2.04
C ALA A 141 -23.42 8.10 -1.89
N ASP A 142 -23.92 7.65 -0.75
CA ASP A 142 -25.36 7.53 -0.47
C ASP A 142 -26.07 8.89 -0.30
N ARG A 143 -25.34 9.94 0.07
CA ARG A 143 -25.92 11.24 0.42
C ARG A 143 -26.02 12.23 -0.72
N THR A 144 -25.34 12.00 -1.84
CA THR A 144 -25.19 13.02 -2.87
C THR A 144 -25.45 12.43 -4.27
N VAL A 145 -26.54 12.86 -4.91
CA VAL A 145 -26.81 12.52 -6.30
C VAL A 145 -25.70 13.09 -7.17
N GLY A 146 -25.00 12.21 -7.90
CA GLY A 146 -23.89 12.60 -8.80
C GLY A 146 -22.51 12.72 -8.15
N ASN A 147 -22.38 12.48 -6.85
CA ASN A 147 -21.07 12.37 -6.22
C ASN A 147 -20.57 10.93 -6.36
N ASP A 148 -19.36 10.77 -6.83
CA ASP A 148 -18.76 9.45 -7.03
C ASP A 148 -18.25 8.80 -5.73
N GLY A 149 -18.38 9.46 -4.57
CA GLY A 149 -17.96 8.93 -3.27
C GLY A 149 -16.45 8.83 -3.06
N TRP A 150 -15.64 9.14 -4.06
CA TRP A 150 -14.19 9.15 -3.91
C TRP A 150 -13.70 10.38 -3.16
N VAL A 151 -12.78 10.15 -2.20
CA VAL A 151 -12.08 11.19 -1.42
C VAL A 151 -10.57 10.96 -1.53
N ASP A 152 -9.80 12.03 -1.38
CA ASP A 152 -8.35 12.00 -1.54
C ASP A 152 -7.59 11.74 -0.23
N GLU A 153 -8.30 11.79 0.88
CA GLU A 153 -7.72 11.60 2.23
C GLU A 153 -8.66 10.76 3.09
N TRP A 154 -8.06 9.96 3.96
CA TRP A 154 -8.76 9.17 4.97
C TRP A 154 -7.96 9.13 6.26
N ASP A 155 -8.59 9.41 7.39
CA ASP A 155 -7.96 9.34 8.69
C ASP A 155 -8.96 8.85 9.73
N THR A 156 -8.73 7.64 10.23
CA THR A 156 -9.58 6.99 11.23
C THR A 156 -9.61 7.69 12.58
N GLU A 157 -8.74 8.68 12.81
CA GLU A 157 -8.75 9.51 14.01
C GLU A 157 -9.58 10.79 13.84
N SER A 158 -9.81 11.19 12.59
CA SER A 158 -10.64 12.36 12.29
C SER A 158 -12.11 12.12 12.71
N THR A 159 -12.80 13.17 13.07
CA THR A 159 -14.21 13.06 13.50
C THR A 159 -15.10 12.45 12.42
N TYR A 160 -14.79 12.71 11.15
CA TYR A 160 -15.64 12.27 10.02
C TYR A 160 -15.44 10.78 9.67
N PHE A 161 -14.19 10.28 9.73
CA PHE A 161 -13.87 8.90 9.37
C PHE A 161 -13.61 7.99 10.60
N ARG A 162 -13.95 8.48 11.80
CA ARG A 162 -13.69 7.76 13.04
C ARG A 162 -14.32 6.37 13.01
N ASP A 163 -13.51 5.40 13.46
CA ASP A 163 -13.92 4.01 13.69
C ASP A 163 -14.40 3.27 12.44
N ARG A 164 -14.04 3.71 11.23
CA ARG A 164 -14.38 3.04 9.98
C ARG A 164 -13.24 3.10 8.96
N LEU A 165 -13.14 2.09 8.12
CA LEU A 165 -12.21 2.02 6.99
C LEU A 165 -12.95 2.33 5.67
N PRO A 166 -12.25 2.78 4.63
CA PRO A 166 -12.84 2.90 3.30
C PRO A 166 -13.20 1.50 2.77
N SER A 167 -14.29 1.35 2.05
CA SER A 167 -14.64 0.05 1.48
C SER A 167 -13.77 -0.32 0.28
N ARG A 168 -13.20 0.67 -0.41
CA ARG A 168 -12.30 0.49 -1.54
C ARG A 168 -11.20 1.55 -1.56
N VAL A 169 -10.03 1.14 -2.03
CA VAL A 169 -8.90 2.04 -2.32
C VAL A 169 -8.57 1.93 -3.80
N ARG A 170 -8.62 3.03 -4.53
CA ARG A 170 -8.11 3.13 -5.89
C ARG A 170 -6.62 3.40 -5.85
N ILE A 171 -5.88 2.66 -6.65
CA ILE A 171 -4.43 2.73 -6.78
C ILE A 171 -4.12 3.06 -8.22
N GLU A 172 -3.41 4.15 -8.44
CA GLU A 172 -2.94 4.58 -9.75
C GLU A 172 -1.44 4.76 -9.72
N ILE A 173 -0.73 4.08 -10.61
CA ILE A 173 0.73 4.10 -10.72
C ILE A 173 1.09 4.42 -12.15
N GLU A 174 1.86 5.49 -12.36
CA GLU A 174 2.48 5.78 -13.65
C GLU A 174 3.96 5.37 -13.60
N ILE A 175 4.39 4.63 -14.60
CA ILE A 175 5.78 4.24 -14.78
C ILE A 175 6.27 4.65 -16.17
N GLU A 176 7.58 4.71 -16.34
CA GLU A 176 8.17 4.79 -17.68
C GLU A 176 7.74 3.59 -18.52
N ASP A 177 7.37 3.84 -19.78
CA ASP A 177 6.93 2.77 -20.67
C ASP A 177 8.08 1.74 -20.89
N PRO A 178 7.87 0.47 -20.54
CA PRO A 178 8.88 -0.57 -20.76
C PRO A 178 9.26 -0.74 -22.24
N LEU A 179 8.38 -0.36 -23.15
CA LEU A 179 8.64 -0.41 -24.60
C LEU A 179 9.53 0.75 -25.08
N GLY A 180 9.79 1.74 -24.19
CA GLY A 180 10.64 2.89 -24.47
C GLY A 180 9.93 3.97 -25.30
N SER A 181 8.61 4.01 -25.29
CA SER A 181 7.88 5.18 -25.79
C SER A 181 8.01 6.35 -24.80
N ASN A 182 7.78 7.56 -25.29
CA ASN A 182 7.78 8.75 -24.42
C ASN A 182 6.45 8.96 -23.67
N VAL A 183 5.52 8.00 -23.79
CA VAL A 183 4.22 8.06 -23.13
C VAL A 183 4.26 7.14 -21.90
N PRO A 184 4.02 7.68 -20.69
CA PRO A 184 3.98 6.85 -19.48
C PRO A 184 2.90 5.76 -19.56
N MET A 185 3.19 4.61 -18.94
CA MET A 185 2.20 3.56 -18.77
C MET A 185 1.46 3.79 -17.44
N LEU A 186 0.14 3.98 -17.52
CA LEU A 186 -0.74 4.08 -16.35
C LEU A 186 -1.32 2.70 -16.00
N ILE A 187 -1.13 2.31 -14.75
CA ILE A 187 -1.77 1.16 -14.13
C ILE A 187 -2.81 1.68 -13.14
N SER A 188 -4.06 1.27 -13.30
CA SER A 188 -5.13 1.62 -12.37
C SER A 188 -5.85 0.36 -11.89
N THR A 189 -6.02 0.23 -10.57
CA THR A 189 -6.73 -0.89 -9.96
C THR A 189 -7.47 -0.43 -8.70
N GLN A 190 -8.27 -1.33 -8.13
CA GLN A 190 -8.96 -1.10 -6.86
C GLN A 190 -8.75 -2.29 -5.93
N ALA A 191 -8.42 -1.99 -4.68
CA ALA A 191 -8.44 -2.95 -3.59
C ALA A 191 -9.74 -2.81 -2.80
N ARG A 192 -10.41 -3.93 -2.51
CA ARG A 192 -11.55 -3.97 -1.59
C ARG A 192 -11.04 -4.29 -0.19
N ILE A 193 -11.48 -3.51 0.79
CA ILE A 193 -11.26 -3.79 2.21
C ILE A 193 -12.46 -4.58 2.73
N HIS A 194 -12.21 -5.73 3.37
CA HIS A 194 -13.28 -6.61 3.81
C HIS A 194 -13.81 -6.28 5.20
N LEU A 195 -12.97 -5.72 6.08
CA LEU A 195 -13.30 -5.37 7.45
C LEU A 195 -13.42 -3.85 7.57
N THR A 196 -14.52 -3.28 7.10
CA THR A 196 -14.73 -1.82 7.06
C THR A 196 -15.16 -1.22 8.39
N GLU A 197 -15.68 -2.05 9.30
CA GLU A 197 -16.08 -1.65 10.63
C GLU A 197 -15.01 -2.04 11.66
N ARG A 198 -15.01 -1.31 12.76
CA ARG A 198 -14.17 -1.59 13.90
C ARG A 198 -14.49 -2.97 14.50
N LEU A 199 -13.46 -3.75 14.79
CA LEU A 199 -13.60 -5.01 15.50
C LEU A 199 -13.55 -4.73 17.01
N ASP A 200 -14.58 -5.13 17.74
CA ASP A 200 -14.66 -5.08 19.20
C ASP A 200 -14.35 -6.48 19.74
N PHE A 201 -13.30 -6.60 20.55
CA PHE A 201 -12.91 -7.85 21.22
C PHE A 201 -13.01 -7.71 22.74
#